data_4c4a8c2e4cf57381ae5ed7fc08a47f2c
#
_entry.id   4c4a8c2e4cf57381ae5ed7fc08a47f2c
#
_cell.length_a   1.000
_cell.length_b   1.000
_cell.length_c   1.000
_cell.angle_alpha   90.00
_cell.angle_beta   90.00
_cell.angle_gamma   90.00
#
_symmetry.space_group_name_H-M   'P 1'
#
loop_
_entity.id
_entity.type
_entity.pdbx_description
1 polymer ?
#
loop_
_entity_poly.entity_id
_entity_poly.type
_entity_poly.pdbx_seq_one_letter_code
_entity_poly.pdbx_strand_id
1 'polypeptide(L)'
;MGICKNVKTEENQLQRKGGTRAAIFVYVVAGIDTMAFISKGVSLVTYFYGYMNFSLTKSANTVTNFMGTAFLLSLFGAFLSDTYFSRFKTCVLFGIIQVLGYALLAVQAHFSQLRPFPCKNVPLSQNNLCESADGGQLAILYGGVYLIALGNSGVKAALPSLGADQFDEKDPKGAAKLSSYFNWLLFYITIGAMLGVTLLVWISDNQGWDWSFGVSSAAVGLAILLLTMGKQFYRYNVPKGSPLTRISQVLVAACRNRNLPLPQNKEDLHQMREPENGIEILQRTDQFKFLDRAAIPRTNQEASTSSALGPWNLCTISQVEETKIVVRMLPIILSTVFMNTCMAQLQTFTIQQSMTMNRKIKNFEIPGPSMPVIPQLFQLVLIPVYDRIFVPIARKFTGIPSGIRQLQRIGIGLVISAVSMAVAAVVERHRKSVAIEHNMVDSASPLPMSVFWLGYQFVIFAIAEILTLIGLMDFFYAESTSGMKSLSMAITWSSLAFGYFTSSVVVSVINKVSGGWLANNNLNRDKLDYFYWLLAGVSVLNFGFYLLCASWYKYKKPELNQQDPITDEKAKGKSEMCVV
;
A
#
# COMPACT_ATOMS: atom_id res chain seq x y z
N MET A 1 -13.94 36.40 -32.12
CA MET A 1 -14.96 36.13 -31.04
C MET A 1 -15.31 34.64 -30.88
N GLY A 2 -15.17 33.77 -31.88
CA GLY A 2 -15.45 32.33 -31.82
C GLY A 2 -14.41 31.50 -31.05
N ILE A 3 -13.13 31.83 -31.12
CA ILE A 3 -12.02 31.09 -30.49
C ILE A 3 -12.06 31.24 -28.95
N CYS A 4 -12.35 32.42 -28.42
CA CYS A 4 -12.47 32.62 -26.96
C CYS A 4 -13.70 31.94 -26.34
N LYS A 5 -14.78 31.71 -27.12
CA LYS A 5 -15.94 30.95 -26.65
C LYS A 5 -15.64 29.47 -26.55
N ASN A 6 -14.87 28.90 -27.48
CA ASN A 6 -14.50 27.47 -27.44
C ASN A 6 -13.54 27.17 -26.27
N VAL A 7 -12.55 28.01 -26.02
CA VAL A 7 -11.60 27.86 -24.90
C VAL A 7 -12.34 27.92 -23.54
N LYS A 8 -13.24 28.91 -23.35
CA LYS A 8 -14.06 28.97 -22.12
C LYS A 8 -15.04 27.81 -21.97
N THR A 9 -15.51 27.23 -23.07
CA THR A 9 -16.41 26.06 -23.03
C THR A 9 -15.65 24.80 -22.72
N GLU A 10 -14.42 24.63 -23.22
CA GLU A 10 -13.52 23.53 -22.87
C GLU A 10 -13.01 23.64 -21.43
N GLU A 11 -12.61 24.82 -20.95
CA GLU A 11 -12.26 25.05 -19.54
C GLU A 11 -13.44 24.77 -18.60
N ASN A 12 -14.65 25.18 -18.94
CA ASN A 12 -15.85 24.88 -18.17
C ASN A 12 -16.23 23.38 -18.20
N GLN A 13 -15.94 22.66 -19.27
CA GLN A 13 -16.11 21.21 -19.34
C GLN A 13 -15.03 20.46 -18.55
N LEU A 14 -13.78 20.94 -18.55
CA LEU A 14 -12.69 20.40 -17.72
C LEU A 14 -12.94 20.64 -16.22
N GLN A 15 -13.48 21.80 -15.84
CA GLN A 15 -13.87 22.08 -14.46
C GLN A 15 -15.04 21.22 -13.96
N ARG A 16 -15.90 20.70 -14.84
CA ARG A 16 -17.02 19.80 -14.49
C ARG A 16 -16.60 18.35 -14.28
N LYS A 17 -15.41 17.94 -14.75
CA LYS A 17 -14.89 16.57 -14.56
C LYS A 17 -14.14 16.45 -13.23
N GLY A 18 -14.21 15.26 -12.61
CA GLY A 18 -13.53 14.95 -11.36
C GLY A 18 -14.41 15.12 -10.11
N GLY A 19 -13.77 15.29 -8.98
CA GLY A 19 -14.40 15.47 -7.67
C GLY A 19 -14.96 14.19 -7.08
N THR A 20 -15.83 14.33 -6.07
CA THR A 20 -16.37 13.21 -5.29
C THR A 20 -17.13 12.18 -6.12
N ARG A 21 -17.83 12.60 -7.19
CA ARG A 21 -18.57 11.68 -8.06
C ARG A 21 -17.64 10.69 -8.78
N ALA A 22 -16.50 11.16 -9.28
CA ALA A 22 -15.49 10.30 -9.88
C ALA A 22 -14.81 9.40 -8.84
N ALA A 23 -14.53 9.93 -7.64
CA ALA A 23 -13.93 9.17 -6.56
C ALA A 23 -14.79 8.00 -6.07
N ILE A 24 -16.13 8.10 -6.09
CA ILE A 24 -17.04 7.01 -5.69
C ILE A 24 -16.79 5.75 -6.53
N PHE A 25 -16.62 5.86 -7.84
CA PHE A 25 -16.29 4.70 -8.69
C PHE A 25 -14.97 4.05 -8.26
N VAL A 26 -13.96 4.87 -7.95
CA VAL A 26 -12.66 4.39 -7.48
C VAL A 26 -12.79 3.67 -6.13
N TYR A 27 -13.56 4.22 -5.19
CA TYR A 27 -13.81 3.59 -3.88
C TYR A 27 -14.45 2.21 -4.02
N VAL A 28 -15.52 2.11 -4.80
CA VAL A 28 -16.23 0.85 -5.00
C VAL A 28 -15.33 -0.19 -5.67
N VAL A 29 -14.58 0.21 -6.70
CA VAL A 29 -13.63 -0.66 -7.39
C VAL A 29 -12.54 -1.14 -6.43
N ALA A 30 -11.97 -0.25 -5.59
CA ALA A 30 -10.97 -0.60 -4.59
C ALA A 30 -11.51 -1.62 -3.56
N GLY A 31 -12.77 -1.44 -3.13
CA GLY A 31 -13.43 -2.38 -2.24
C GLY A 31 -13.61 -3.77 -2.85
N ILE A 32 -14.13 -3.84 -4.08
CA ILE A 32 -14.36 -5.12 -4.78
C ILE A 32 -13.05 -5.84 -5.09
N ASP A 33 -12.03 -5.11 -5.57
CA ASP A 33 -10.70 -5.67 -5.81
C ASP A 33 -10.09 -6.25 -4.54
N THR A 34 -10.17 -5.49 -3.44
CA THR A 34 -9.66 -5.93 -2.14
C THR A 34 -10.44 -7.14 -1.60
N MET A 35 -11.76 -7.19 -1.78
CA MET A 35 -12.59 -8.33 -1.41
C MET A 35 -12.09 -9.62 -2.06
N ALA A 36 -11.85 -9.59 -3.37
CA ALA A 36 -11.36 -10.74 -4.11
C ALA A 36 -9.93 -11.13 -3.67
N PHE A 37 -9.02 -10.16 -3.51
CA PHE A 37 -7.62 -10.42 -3.22
C PHE A 37 -7.39 -10.90 -1.78
N ILE A 38 -7.95 -10.22 -0.77
CA ILE A 38 -7.72 -10.55 0.65
C ILE A 38 -8.35 -11.89 1.01
N SER A 39 -9.51 -12.24 0.43
CA SER A 39 -10.09 -13.57 0.65
C SER A 39 -9.11 -14.69 0.30
N LYS A 40 -8.34 -14.52 -0.77
CA LYS A 40 -7.34 -15.52 -1.20
C LYS A 40 -6.09 -15.48 -0.31
N GLY A 41 -5.64 -14.29 0.09
CA GLY A 41 -4.55 -14.14 1.05
C GLY A 41 -4.77 -14.93 2.35
N VAL A 42 -6.02 -15.03 2.80
CA VAL A 42 -6.37 -15.75 4.04
C VAL A 42 -6.66 -17.24 3.78
N SER A 43 -7.35 -17.57 2.69
CA SER A 43 -7.90 -18.93 2.50
C SER A 43 -7.04 -19.85 1.63
N LEU A 44 -6.09 -19.35 0.83
CA LEU A 44 -5.27 -20.19 -0.08
C LEU A 44 -4.42 -21.24 0.65
N VAL A 45 -4.06 -21.02 1.93
CA VAL A 45 -3.38 -22.07 2.72
C VAL A 45 -4.22 -23.33 2.75
N THR A 46 -5.53 -23.21 3.00
CA THR A 46 -6.47 -24.34 3.04
C THR A 46 -6.62 -24.99 1.65
N TYR A 47 -6.62 -24.20 0.58
CA TYR A 47 -6.64 -24.72 -0.80
C TYR A 47 -5.40 -25.55 -1.12
N PHE A 48 -4.21 -25.01 -0.82
CA PHE A 48 -2.94 -25.70 -1.09
C PHE A 48 -2.80 -26.97 -0.27
N TYR A 49 -3.22 -26.92 1.00
CA TYR A 49 -3.15 -28.08 1.89
C TYR A 49 -4.21 -29.13 1.53
N GLY A 50 -5.47 -28.74 1.37
CA GLY A 50 -6.60 -29.67 1.22
C GLY A 50 -6.87 -30.15 -0.21
N TYR A 51 -6.53 -29.33 -1.25
CA TYR A 51 -6.80 -29.64 -2.65
C TYR A 51 -5.57 -29.98 -3.47
N MET A 52 -4.39 -29.44 -3.08
CA MET A 52 -3.14 -29.64 -3.82
C MET A 52 -2.16 -30.57 -3.10
N ASN A 53 -2.58 -31.10 -1.94
CA ASN A 53 -1.79 -32.02 -1.09
C ASN A 53 -0.40 -31.46 -0.70
N PHE A 54 -0.27 -30.11 -0.56
CA PHE A 54 0.96 -29.51 -0.06
C PHE A 54 1.09 -29.76 1.45
N SER A 55 2.33 -29.84 1.95
CA SER A 55 2.55 -29.75 3.40
C SER A 55 2.09 -28.39 3.94
N LEU A 56 1.72 -28.33 5.21
CA LEU A 56 1.27 -27.08 5.84
C LEU A 56 2.30 -25.96 5.71
N THR A 57 3.58 -26.28 5.94
CA THR A 57 4.70 -25.34 5.80
C THR A 57 4.84 -24.82 4.36
N LYS A 58 4.76 -25.73 3.36
CA LYS A 58 4.80 -25.35 1.94
C LYS A 58 3.61 -24.47 1.57
N SER A 59 2.42 -24.77 2.06
CA SER A 59 1.20 -23.97 1.85
C SER A 59 1.34 -22.55 2.41
N ALA A 60 1.79 -22.43 3.65
CA ALA A 60 2.01 -21.13 4.29
C ALA A 60 3.08 -20.31 3.56
N ASN A 61 4.21 -20.91 3.22
CA ASN A 61 5.28 -20.24 2.47
C ASN A 61 4.81 -19.79 1.07
N THR A 62 4.01 -20.60 0.38
CA THR A 62 3.49 -20.27 -0.95
C THR A 62 2.55 -19.05 -0.87
N VAL A 63 1.69 -18.97 0.15
CA VAL A 63 0.81 -17.81 0.36
C VAL A 63 1.62 -16.56 0.72
N THR A 64 2.62 -16.67 1.60
CA THR A 64 3.51 -15.56 1.94
C THR A 64 4.25 -15.03 0.71
N ASN A 65 4.77 -15.94 -0.13
CA ASN A 65 5.42 -15.56 -1.39
C ASN A 65 4.44 -14.91 -2.37
N PHE A 66 3.22 -15.42 -2.49
CA PHE A 66 2.16 -14.81 -3.31
C PHE A 66 1.85 -13.38 -2.86
N MET A 67 1.59 -13.18 -1.57
CA MET A 67 1.27 -11.86 -1.01
C MET A 67 2.45 -10.89 -1.17
N GLY A 68 3.66 -11.31 -0.79
CA GLY A 68 4.87 -10.51 -0.94
C GLY A 68 5.13 -10.13 -2.40
N THR A 69 4.98 -11.08 -3.32
CA THR A 69 5.16 -10.83 -4.77
C THR A 69 4.10 -9.86 -5.30
N ALA A 70 2.83 -10.01 -4.92
CA ALA A 70 1.75 -9.11 -5.37
C ALA A 70 2.01 -7.66 -4.96
N PHE A 71 2.47 -7.43 -3.73
CA PHE A 71 2.82 -6.09 -3.27
C PHE A 71 4.11 -5.56 -3.89
N LEU A 72 5.12 -6.40 -4.09
CA LEU A 72 6.38 -5.97 -4.71
C LEU A 72 6.23 -5.65 -6.19
N LEU A 73 5.45 -6.45 -6.93
CA LEU A 73 5.13 -6.20 -8.34
C LEU A 73 4.36 -4.88 -8.55
N SER A 74 3.81 -4.26 -7.50
CA SER A 74 3.19 -2.94 -7.61
C SER A 74 4.16 -1.86 -8.13
N LEU A 75 5.47 -2.02 -7.89
CA LEU A 75 6.50 -1.16 -8.49
C LEU A 75 6.53 -1.29 -10.02
N PHE A 76 6.36 -2.52 -10.54
CA PHE A 76 6.27 -2.77 -11.98
C PHE A 76 4.98 -2.19 -12.57
N GLY A 77 3.85 -2.39 -11.89
CA GLY A 77 2.57 -1.79 -12.28
C GLY A 77 2.62 -0.25 -12.31
N ALA A 78 3.26 0.36 -11.32
CA ALA A 78 3.47 1.81 -11.27
C ALA A 78 4.37 2.30 -12.41
N PHE A 79 5.47 1.59 -12.68
CA PHE A 79 6.35 1.91 -13.80
C PHE A 79 5.59 1.95 -15.13
N LEU A 80 4.76 0.94 -15.41
CA LEU A 80 3.96 0.91 -16.62
C LEU A 80 2.89 2.02 -16.66
N SER A 81 2.28 2.32 -15.50
CA SER A 81 1.26 3.34 -15.35
C SER A 81 1.78 4.77 -15.58
N ASP A 82 2.97 5.07 -15.05
CA ASP A 82 3.53 6.42 -15.15
C ASP A 82 4.33 6.63 -16.46
N THR A 83 4.76 5.52 -17.13
CA THR A 83 5.61 5.58 -18.34
C THR A 83 4.83 5.43 -19.64
N TYR A 84 4.00 4.38 -19.77
CA TYR A 84 3.41 3.98 -21.04
C TYR A 84 1.90 4.13 -21.08
N PHE A 85 1.22 3.80 -19.99
CA PHE A 85 -0.23 3.79 -19.93
C PHE A 85 -0.74 4.93 -19.05
N SER A 86 -1.96 5.42 -19.31
CA SER A 86 -2.65 6.22 -18.31
C SER A 86 -3.07 5.33 -17.13
N ARG A 87 -3.20 5.91 -15.93
CA ARG A 87 -3.63 5.20 -14.71
C ARG A 87 -4.91 4.39 -14.91
N PHE A 88 -5.86 4.96 -15.64
CA PHE A 88 -7.10 4.27 -16.03
C PHE A 88 -6.84 3.01 -16.88
N LYS A 89 -6.02 3.14 -17.96
CA LYS A 89 -5.69 2.02 -18.84
C LYS A 89 -4.94 0.92 -18.08
N THR A 90 -4.05 1.30 -17.18
CA THR A 90 -3.32 0.35 -16.32
C THR A 90 -4.29 -0.44 -15.44
N CYS A 91 -5.23 0.23 -14.75
CA CYS A 91 -6.23 -0.46 -13.93
C CYS A 91 -7.06 -1.44 -14.74
N VAL A 92 -7.49 -1.08 -15.96
CA VAL A 92 -8.28 -1.96 -16.83
C VAL A 92 -7.45 -3.15 -17.30
N LEU A 93 -6.24 -2.93 -17.83
CA LEU A 93 -5.37 -3.99 -18.33
C LEU A 93 -5.01 -5.00 -17.24
N PHE A 94 -4.54 -4.52 -16.09
CA PHE A 94 -4.15 -5.37 -14.98
C PHE A 94 -5.36 -6.04 -14.31
N GLY A 95 -6.51 -5.37 -14.29
CA GLY A 95 -7.76 -5.99 -13.85
C GLY A 95 -8.17 -7.16 -14.75
N ILE A 96 -8.02 -7.06 -16.08
CA ILE A 96 -8.27 -8.18 -17.00
C ILE A 96 -7.32 -9.36 -16.71
N ILE A 97 -6.03 -9.09 -16.49
CA ILE A 97 -5.05 -10.12 -16.11
C ILE A 97 -5.47 -10.82 -14.82
N GLN A 98 -5.98 -10.06 -13.84
CA GLN A 98 -6.47 -10.61 -12.57
C GLN A 98 -7.72 -11.50 -12.75
N VAL A 99 -8.67 -11.09 -13.60
CA VAL A 99 -9.84 -11.89 -13.97
C VAL A 99 -9.42 -13.23 -14.59
N LEU A 100 -8.46 -13.21 -15.54
CA LEU A 100 -7.91 -14.41 -16.15
C LEU A 100 -7.25 -15.33 -15.11
N GLY A 101 -6.52 -14.79 -14.15
CA GLY A 101 -5.92 -15.56 -13.06
C GLY A 101 -6.96 -16.26 -12.20
N TYR A 102 -8.01 -15.56 -11.77
CA TYR A 102 -9.12 -16.18 -11.02
C TYR A 102 -9.89 -17.21 -11.84
N ALA A 103 -10.16 -16.93 -13.12
CA ALA A 103 -10.83 -17.87 -14.01
C ALA A 103 -10.01 -19.16 -14.19
N LEU A 104 -8.68 -19.04 -14.35
CA LEU A 104 -7.78 -20.20 -14.46
C LEU A 104 -7.82 -21.08 -13.21
N LEU A 105 -7.79 -20.48 -12.01
CA LEU A 105 -7.92 -21.22 -10.75
C LEU A 105 -9.33 -21.80 -10.55
N ALA A 106 -10.38 -21.13 -11.02
CA ALA A 106 -11.74 -21.68 -11.00
C ALA A 106 -11.85 -22.94 -11.86
N VAL A 107 -11.28 -22.91 -13.06
CA VAL A 107 -11.20 -24.09 -13.96
C VAL A 107 -10.40 -25.21 -13.30
N GLN A 108 -9.23 -24.90 -12.71
CA GLN A 108 -8.44 -25.91 -11.98
C GLN A 108 -9.22 -26.53 -10.82
N ALA A 109 -9.91 -25.72 -10.04
CA ALA A 109 -10.68 -26.19 -8.90
C ALA A 109 -11.93 -26.99 -9.30
N HIS A 110 -12.50 -26.74 -10.48
CA HIS A 110 -13.68 -27.43 -10.99
C HIS A 110 -13.34 -28.82 -11.54
N PHE A 111 -12.32 -28.94 -12.40
CA PHE A 111 -11.96 -30.20 -13.04
C PHE A 111 -11.04 -31.04 -12.15
N SER A 112 -11.50 -32.26 -11.76
CA SER A 112 -10.72 -33.18 -10.92
C SER A 112 -9.41 -33.64 -11.54
N GLN A 113 -9.33 -33.67 -12.88
CA GLN A 113 -8.12 -34.04 -13.64
C GLN A 113 -6.97 -33.03 -13.48
N LEU A 114 -7.29 -31.78 -13.15
CA LEU A 114 -6.32 -30.70 -12.97
C LEU A 114 -5.81 -30.56 -11.52
N ARG A 115 -6.13 -31.50 -10.66
CA ARG A 115 -5.72 -31.56 -9.26
C ARG A 115 -5.31 -32.99 -8.88
N PRO A 116 -4.45 -33.16 -7.87
CA PRO A 116 -4.09 -34.47 -7.38
C PRO A 116 -5.31 -35.17 -6.74
N PHE A 117 -5.28 -36.48 -6.64
CA PHE A 117 -6.34 -37.25 -5.98
C PHE A 117 -6.50 -36.80 -4.52
N PRO A 118 -7.75 -36.61 -4.03
CA PRO A 118 -8.00 -36.15 -2.69
C PRO A 118 -7.50 -37.17 -1.66
N CYS A 119 -6.68 -36.71 -0.74
CA CYS A 119 -6.11 -37.52 0.35
C CYS A 119 -7.14 -37.69 1.48
N LYS A 120 -8.21 -38.47 1.25
CA LYS A 120 -9.21 -38.77 2.27
C LYS A 120 -8.74 -39.96 3.11
N ASN A 121 -8.77 -39.79 4.45
CA ASN A 121 -8.50 -40.84 5.46
C ASN A 121 -7.03 -41.20 5.76
N VAL A 122 -6.07 -40.36 5.42
CA VAL A 122 -4.69 -40.54 5.89
C VAL A 122 -4.47 -39.68 7.15
N PRO A 123 -4.01 -40.27 8.29
CA PRO A 123 -3.69 -39.48 9.48
C PRO A 123 -2.64 -38.40 9.17
N LEU A 124 -2.74 -37.22 9.81
CA LEU A 124 -1.81 -36.09 9.61
C LEU A 124 -0.32 -36.49 9.71
N SER A 125 -0.01 -37.57 10.44
CA SER A 125 1.34 -38.10 10.59
C SER A 125 1.88 -38.86 9.35
N GLN A 126 1.01 -39.18 8.37
CA GLN A 126 1.36 -39.98 7.18
C GLN A 126 1.10 -39.23 5.86
N ASN A 127 1.08 -37.91 5.87
CA ASN A 127 0.90 -37.07 4.65
C ASN A 127 1.92 -37.34 3.54
N ASN A 128 3.00 -38.05 3.82
CA ASN A 128 4.00 -38.48 2.83
C ASN A 128 3.50 -39.58 1.86
N LEU A 129 2.33 -40.16 2.12
CA LEU A 129 1.67 -41.14 1.25
C LEU A 129 0.67 -40.51 0.27
N CYS A 130 0.41 -39.22 0.37
CA CYS A 130 -0.46 -38.51 -0.57
C CYS A 130 0.28 -38.24 -1.87
N GLU A 131 -0.39 -38.49 -2.99
CA GLU A 131 0.13 -38.15 -4.30
C GLU A 131 0.33 -36.62 -4.38
N SER A 132 1.55 -36.18 -4.66
CA SER A 132 1.84 -34.76 -4.85
C SER A 132 1.34 -34.30 -6.21
N ALA A 133 0.91 -33.03 -6.31
CA ALA A 133 0.53 -32.44 -7.57
C ALA A 133 1.64 -32.59 -8.62
N ASP A 134 1.27 -32.98 -9.83
CA ASP A 134 2.19 -33.14 -10.95
C ASP A 134 2.66 -31.79 -11.53
N GLY A 135 3.63 -31.84 -12.49
CA GLY A 135 4.18 -30.62 -13.08
C GLY A 135 3.14 -29.80 -13.85
N GLY A 136 2.17 -30.42 -14.52
CA GLY A 136 1.09 -29.75 -15.25
C GLY A 136 0.12 -29.04 -14.29
N GLN A 137 -0.28 -29.73 -13.24
CA GLN A 137 -1.17 -29.18 -12.19
C GLN A 137 -0.50 -28.02 -11.45
N LEU A 138 0.80 -28.14 -11.14
CA LEU A 138 1.58 -27.05 -10.53
C LEU A 138 1.74 -25.84 -11.46
N ALA A 139 1.93 -26.05 -12.75
CA ALA A 139 2.05 -24.97 -13.73
C ALA A 139 0.77 -24.13 -13.81
N ILE A 140 -0.40 -24.78 -13.84
CA ILE A 140 -1.69 -24.10 -13.83
C ILE A 140 -1.90 -23.36 -12.51
N LEU A 141 -1.59 -23.99 -11.37
CA LEU A 141 -1.71 -23.39 -10.05
C LEU A 141 -0.87 -22.11 -9.93
N TYR A 142 0.44 -22.23 -10.16
CA TYR A 142 1.34 -21.08 -10.03
C TYR A 142 1.04 -20.02 -11.12
N GLY A 143 0.71 -20.44 -12.34
CA GLY A 143 0.25 -19.55 -13.39
C GLY A 143 -0.94 -18.69 -12.94
N GLY A 144 -2.01 -19.31 -12.41
CA GLY A 144 -3.18 -18.60 -11.91
C GLY A 144 -2.86 -17.68 -10.73
N VAL A 145 -2.12 -18.18 -9.73
CA VAL A 145 -1.74 -17.42 -8.53
C VAL A 145 -0.89 -16.18 -8.91
N TYR A 146 0.12 -16.34 -9.77
CA TYR A 146 0.97 -15.21 -10.16
C TYR A 146 0.32 -14.28 -11.18
N LEU A 147 -0.64 -14.73 -11.99
CA LEU A 147 -1.50 -13.82 -12.79
C LEU A 147 -2.38 -12.95 -11.88
N ILE A 148 -2.94 -13.50 -10.79
CA ILE A 148 -3.66 -12.71 -9.79
C ILE A 148 -2.71 -11.69 -9.14
N ALA A 149 -1.52 -12.11 -8.72
CA ALA A 149 -0.52 -11.23 -8.12
C ALA A 149 -0.14 -10.08 -9.05
N LEU A 150 0.15 -10.38 -10.32
CA LEU A 150 0.47 -9.39 -11.34
C LEU A 150 -0.71 -8.44 -11.59
N GLY A 151 -1.92 -8.97 -11.78
CA GLY A 151 -3.11 -8.16 -12.02
C GLY A 151 -3.42 -7.21 -10.85
N ASN A 152 -3.42 -7.72 -9.61
CA ASN A 152 -3.63 -6.90 -8.42
C ASN A 152 -2.57 -5.80 -8.26
N SER A 153 -1.32 -6.08 -8.64
CA SER A 153 -0.20 -5.15 -8.49
C SER A 153 -0.39 -3.83 -9.25
N GLY A 154 -0.87 -3.91 -10.50
CA GLY A 154 -1.12 -2.72 -11.32
C GLY A 154 -2.32 -1.92 -10.83
N VAL A 155 -3.38 -2.60 -10.39
CA VAL A 155 -4.55 -1.94 -9.80
C VAL A 155 -4.16 -1.21 -8.52
N LYS A 156 -3.44 -1.86 -7.60
CA LYS A 156 -2.98 -1.24 -6.34
C LYS A 156 -2.07 -0.03 -6.55
N ALA A 157 -1.23 -0.04 -7.58
CA ALA A 157 -0.34 1.08 -7.89
C ALA A 157 -1.09 2.28 -8.49
N ALA A 158 -2.00 2.02 -9.44
CA ALA A 158 -2.60 3.07 -10.26
C ALA A 158 -3.93 3.61 -9.71
N LEU A 159 -4.76 2.77 -9.08
CA LEU A 159 -6.12 3.12 -8.67
C LEU A 159 -6.17 4.21 -7.58
N PRO A 160 -5.35 4.18 -6.50
CA PRO A 160 -5.34 5.24 -5.50
C PRO A 160 -4.96 6.60 -6.09
N SER A 161 -3.96 6.61 -6.98
CA SER A 161 -3.52 7.82 -7.66
C SER A 161 -4.55 8.35 -8.65
N LEU A 162 -5.26 7.45 -9.38
CA LEU A 162 -6.35 7.83 -10.26
C LEU A 162 -7.47 8.57 -9.51
N GLY A 163 -7.84 8.08 -8.34
CA GLY A 163 -8.88 8.73 -7.53
C GLY A 163 -8.42 10.04 -6.87
N ALA A 164 -7.17 10.11 -6.43
CA ALA A 164 -6.61 11.33 -5.86
C ALA A 164 -6.50 12.46 -6.89
N ASP A 165 -6.18 12.14 -8.16
CA ASP A 165 -6.13 13.11 -9.26
C ASP A 165 -7.49 13.77 -9.58
N GLN A 166 -8.59 13.26 -9.03
CA GLN A 166 -9.91 13.87 -9.23
C GLN A 166 -10.10 15.14 -8.39
N PHE A 167 -9.20 15.42 -7.45
CA PHE A 167 -9.25 16.59 -6.58
C PHE A 167 -8.15 17.58 -6.97
N ASP A 168 -8.47 18.88 -6.86
CA ASP A 168 -7.52 19.95 -7.14
C ASP A 168 -6.74 20.28 -5.86
N GLU A 169 -5.43 20.11 -5.90
CA GLU A 169 -4.54 20.41 -4.76
C GLU A 169 -4.35 21.91 -4.54
N LYS A 170 -4.56 22.72 -5.58
CA LYS A 170 -4.36 24.19 -5.53
C LYS A 170 -5.53 24.92 -4.87
N ASP A 171 -6.73 24.31 -4.88
CA ASP A 171 -7.91 24.85 -4.19
C ASP A 171 -7.92 24.39 -2.72
N PRO A 172 -8.03 25.29 -1.73
CA PRO A 172 -8.11 24.91 -0.31
C PRO A 172 -9.24 23.90 0.01
N LYS A 173 -10.38 24.02 -0.69
CA LYS A 173 -11.48 23.06 -0.59
C LYS A 173 -11.13 21.73 -1.25
N GLY A 174 -10.37 21.75 -2.34
CA GLY A 174 -9.85 20.59 -3.03
C GLY A 174 -8.85 19.83 -2.17
N ALA A 175 -7.88 20.51 -1.56
CA ALA A 175 -6.89 19.94 -0.67
C ALA A 175 -7.53 19.25 0.56
N ALA A 176 -8.57 19.86 1.15
CA ALA A 176 -9.31 19.24 2.25
C ALA A 176 -10.05 17.96 1.81
N LYS A 177 -10.64 17.95 0.59
CA LYS A 177 -11.30 16.77 0.02
C LYS A 177 -10.28 15.68 -0.35
N LEU A 178 -9.09 16.04 -0.81
CA LEU A 178 -8.02 15.10 -1.11
C LEU A 178 -7.53 14.38 0.15
N SER A 179 -7.35 15.09 1.26
CA SER A 179 -7.01 14.48 2.55
C SER A 179 -8.09 13.49 3.02
N SER A 180 -9.37 13.88 2.89
CA SER A 180 -10.50 13.00 3.21
C SER A 180 -10.62 11.81 2.24
N TYR A 181 -10.16 11.97 0.99
CA TYR A 181 -10.18 10.90 -0.02
C TYR A 181 -9.43 9.65 0.45
N PHE A 182 -8.23 9.78 0.99
CA PHE A 182 -7.45 8.62 1.46
C PHE A 182 -8.09 7.94 2.68
N ASN A 183 -8.75 8.70 3.55
CA ASN A 183 -9.54 8.13 4.66
C ASN A 183 -10.68 7.26 4.12
N TRP A 184 -11.48 7.79 3.18
CA TRP A 184 -12.59 7.07 2.58
C TRP A 184 -12.12 5.92 1.67
N LEU A 185 -11.00 6.06 0.99
CA LEU A 185 -10.40 4.96 0.23
C LEU A 185 -10.09 3.78 1.15
N LEU A 186 -9.45 4.01 2.30
CA LEU A 186 -9.19 2.94 3.27
C LEU A 186 -10.49 2.37 3.84
N PHE A 187 -11.51 3.18 4.06
CA PHE A 187 -12.82 2.71 4.52
C PHE A 187 -13.44 1.68 3.55
N TYR A 188 -13.45 1.97 2.24
CA TYR A 188 -13.96 1.03 1.24
C TYR A 188 -13.07 -0.20 1.06
N ILE A 189 -11.75 -0.05 1.16
CA ILE A 189 -10.79 -1.16 1.20
C ILE A 189 -11.13 -2.09 2.38
N THR A 190 -11.41 -1.53 3.56
CA THR A 190 -11.75 -2.29 4.77
C THR A 190 -13.11 -3.01 4.62
N ILE A 191 -14.12 -2.38 4.02
CA ILE A 191 -15.39 -3.06 3.68
C ILE A 191 -15.11 -4.25 2.76
N GLY A 192 -14.31 -4.04 1.72
CA GLY A 192 -13.94 -5.10 0.79
C GLY A 192 -13.23 -6.26 1.49
N ALA A 193 -12.22 -5.95 2.33
CA ALA A 193 -11.50 -6.95 3.11
C ALA A 193 -12.44 -7.76 4.02
N MET A 194 -13.34 -7.08 4.73
CA MET A 194 -14.33 -7.73 5.60
C MET A 194 -15.25 -8.67 4.80
N LEU A 195 -15.81 -8.21 3.68
CA LEU A 195 -16.64 -9.05 2.80
C LEU A 195 -15.84 -10.22 2.21
N GLY A 196 -14.57 -10.01 1.90
CA GLY A 196 -13.67 -11.06 1.42
C GLY A 196 -13.48 -12.17 2.45
N VAL A 197 -13.13 -11.81 3.69
CA VAL A 197 -12.86 -12.77 4.78
C VAL A 197 -14.14 -13.45 5.29
N THR A 198 -15.30 -12.83 5.15
CA THR A 198 -16.58 -13.43 5.56
C THR A 198 -17.24 -14.18 4.43
N LEU A 199 -17.69 -13.47 3.38
CA LEU A 199 -18.53 -14.02 2.33
C LEU A 199 -17.75 -14.99 1.40
N LEU A 200 -16.59 -14.55 0.87
CA LEU A 200 -15.86 -15.38 -0.09
C LEU A 200 -15.16 -16.57 0.58
N VAL A 201 -14.74 -16.46 1.84
CA VAL A 201 -14.22 -17.59 2.62
C VAL A 201 -15.36 -18.57 2.91
N TRP A 202 -16.53 -18.09 3.31
CA TRP A 202 -17.69 -18.95 3.51
C TRP A 202 -18.08 -19.72 2.24
N ILE A 203 -18.05 -19.06 1.06
CA ILE A 203 -18.29 -19.72 -0.21
C ILE A 203 -17.25 -20.80 -0.47
N SER A 204 -15.95 -20.56 -0.20
CA SER A 204 -14.91 -21.56 -0.42
C SER A 204 -15.09 -22.80 0.45
N ASP A 205 -15.55 -22.64 1.68
CA ASP A 205 -15.69 -23.72 2.64
C ASP A 205 -16.99 -24.53 2.46
N ASN A 206 -18.10 -23.89 2.02
CA ASN A 206 -19.42 -24.50 1.96
C ASN A 206 -19.87 -24.86 0.53
N GLN A 207 -19.51 -24.08 -0.48
CA GLN A 207 -19.94 -24.30 -1.87
C GLN A 207 -18.83 -24.88 -2.76
N GLY A 208 -17.58 -24.72 -2.34
CA GLY A 208 -16.40 -25.18 -3.06
C GLY A 208 -15.50 -24.08 -3.60
N TRP A 209 -14.28 -24.46 -3.92
CA TRP A 209 -13.24 -23.54 -4.37
C TRP A 209 -13.47 -22.99 -5.77
N ASP A 210 -14.07 -23.78 -6.65
CA ASP A 210 -14.47 -23.36 -8.00
C ASP A 210 -15.46 -22.19 -7.97
N TRP A 211 -16.48 -22.25 -7.11
CA TRP A 211 -17.40 -21.15 -6.87
C TRP A 211 -16.70 -19.93 -6.27
N SER A 212 -15.82 -20.11 -5.30
CA SER A 212 -15.10 -19.00 -4.67
C SER A 212 -14.19 -18.26 -5.65
N PHE A 213 -13.47 -18.97 -6.51
CA PHE A 213 -12.66 -18.34 -7.56
C PHE A 213 -13.54 -17.74 -8.69
N GLY A 214 -14.62 -18.42 -9.08
CA GLY A 214 -15.57 -17.93 -10.08
C GLY A 214 -16.23 -16.62 -9.66
N VAL A 215 -16.74 -16.54 -8.42
CA VAL A 215 -17.32 -15.30 -7.86
C VAL A 215 -16.27 -14.20 -7.76
N SER A 216 -15.02 -14.51 -7.37
CA SER A 216 -13.93 -13.53 -7.35
C SER A 216 -13.64 -12.99 -8.74
N SER A 217 -13.61 -13.86 -9.77
CA SER A 217 -13.43 -13.47 -11.18
C SER A 217 -14.54 -12.54 -11.66
N ALA A 218 -15.80 -12.92 -11.39
CA ALA A 218 -16.97 -12.11 -11.75
C ALA A 218 -16.98 -10.75 -11.03
N ALA A 219 -16.61 -10.73 -9.75
CA ALA A 219 -16.53 -9.50 -8.96
C ALA A 219 -15.49 -8.52 -9.52
N VAL A 220 -14.28 -9.00 -9.84
CA VAL A 220 -13.24 -8.15 -10.46
C VAL A 220 -13.66 -7.71 -11.86
N GLY A 221 -14.34 -8.58 -12.65
CA GLY A 221 -14.94 -8.21 -13.92
C GLY A 221 -15.95 -7.06 -13.78
N LEU A 222 -16.83 -7.15 -12.77
CA LEU A 222 -17.78 -6.08 -12.44
C LEU A 222 -17.03 -4.79 -12.02
N ALA A 223 -15.96 -4.90 -11.24
CA ALA A 223 -15.14 -3.74 -10.87
C ALA A 223 -14.57 -3.02 -12.10
N ILE A 224 -14.08 -3.77 -13.10
CA ILE A 224 -13.59 -3.19 -14.37
C ILE A 224 -14.74 -2.50 -15.12
N LEU A 225 -15.91 -3.09 -15.18
CA LEU A 225 -17.09 -2.49 -15.81
C LEU A 225 -17.47 -1.18 -15.11
N LEU A 226 -17.55 -1.16 -13.78
CA LEU A 226 -17.80 0.05 -13.00
C LEU A 226 -16.74 1.13 -13.23
N LEU A 227 -15.46 0.74 -13.29
CA LEU A 227 -14.37 1.67 -13.59
C LEU A 227 -14.52 2.28 -14.99
N THR A 228 -14.90 1.46 -15.99
CA THR A 228 -15.10 1.95 -17.36
C THR A 228 -16.34 2.83 -17.50
N MET A 229 -17.41 2.57 -16.78
CA MET A 229 -18.59 3.45 -16.71
C MET A 229 -18.24 4.83 -16.14
N GLY A 230 -17.31 4.88 -15.16
CA GLY A 230 -16.79 6.13 -14.59
C GLY A 230 -15.96 6.97 -15.56
N LYS A 231 -15.59 6.46 -16.75
CA LYS A 231 -14.68 7.12 -17.72
C LYS A 231 -15.09 8.55 -18.06
N GLN A 232 -16.36 8.86 -18.13
CA GLN A 232 -16.89 10.17 -18.49
C GLN A 232 -16.63 11.23 -17.40
N PHE A 233 -16.46 10.80 -16.16
CA PHE A 233 -16.29 11.68 -15.00
C PHE A 233 -14.83 11.91 -14.63
N TYR A 234 -13.87 11.08 -15.12
CA TYR A 234 -12.47 11.18 -14.72
C TYR A 234 -11.75 12.35 -15.38
N ARG A 235 -10.88 12.99 -14.58
CA ARG A 235 -9.77 13.80 -15.08
C ARG A 235 -8.61 12.87 -15.42
N TYR A 236 -8.03 13.02 -16.58
CA TYR A 236 -6.93 12.17 -17.04
C TYR A 236 -5.61 12.94 -16.97
N ASN A 237 -4.63 12.34 -16.32
CA ASN A 237 -3.25 12.78 -16.43
C ASN A 237 -2.54 11.98 -17.53
N VAL A 238 -1.85 12.69 -18.42
CA VAL A 238 -1.03 12.06 -19.46
C VAL A 238 0.27 11.58 -18.83
N PRO A 239 0.75 10.35 -19.17
CA PRO A 239 2.05 9.89 -18.72
C PRO A 239 3.17 10.84 -19.12
N LYS A 240 4.07 11.17 -18.17
CA LYS A 240 5.14 12.17 -18.37
C LYS A 240 6.52 11.52 -18.56
N GLY A 241 6.56 10.26 -19.02
CA GLY A 241 7.78 9.47 -19.19
C GLY A 241 8.13 8.65 -17.93
N SER A 242 9.15 7.81 -18.03
CA SER A 242 9.53 6.87 -16.99
C SER A 242 10.22 7.54 -15.79
N PRO A 243 9.62 7.56 -14.60
CA PRO A 243 10.28 8.09 -13.40
C PRO A 243 11.55 7.31 -13.04
N LEU A 244 11.50 5.97 -13.15
CA LEU A 244 12.65 5.11 -12.84
C LEU A 244 13.82 5.35 -13.80
N THR A 245 13.51 5.57 -15.08
CA THR A 245 14.55 5.93 -16.06
C THR A 245 15.18 7.27 -15.73
N ARG A 246 14.38 8.29 -15.38
CA ARG A 246 14.90 9.61 -14.95
C ARG A 246 15.77 9.51 -13.71
N ILE A 247 15.34 8.75 -12.69
CA ILE A 247 16.15 8.50 -11.48
C ILE A 247 17.46 7.83 -11.85
N SER A 248 17.42 6.78 -12.71
CA SER A 248 18.63 6.08 -13.16
C SER A 248 19.57 7.00 -13.95
N GLN A 249 19.03 7.85 -14.84
CA GLN A 249 19.80 8.86 -15.57
C GLN A 249 20.52 9.82 -14.62
N VAL A 250 19.82 10.34 -13.61
CA VAL A 250 20.43 11.24 -12.62
C VAL A 250 21.55 10.54 -11.84
N LEU A 251 21.34 9.30 -11.38
CA LEU A 251 22.35 8.54 -10.67
C LEU A 251 23.57 8.27 -11.53
N VAL A 252 23.40 7.83 -12.78
CA VAL A 252 24.48 7.57 -13.72
C VAL A 252 25.22 8.87 -14.08
N ALA A 253 24.51 9.96 -14.38
CA ALA A 253 25.10 11.25 -14.70
C ALA A 253 25.89 11.80 -13.48
N ALA A 254 25.35 11.71 -12.27
CA ALA A 254 26.05 12.13 -11.03
C ALA A 254 27.32 11.32 -10.80
N CYS A 255 27.29 10.00 -11.02
CA CYS A 255 28.46 9.13 -10.92
C CYS A 255 29.53 9.46 -11.98
N ARG A 256 29.13 9.71 -13.22
CA ARG A 256 30.03 10.10 -14.31
C ARG A 256 30.69 11.47 -14.07
N ASN A 257 29.95 12.39 -13.45
CA ASN A 257 30.40 13.74 -13.16
C ASN A 257 31.00 13.90 -11.74
N ARG A 258 31.31 12.79 -11.04
CA ARG A 258 31.78 12.80 -9.64
C ARG A 258 33.01 13.69 -9.38
N ASN A 259 33.86 13.85 -10.39
CA ASN A 259 35.12 14.62 -10.30
C ASN A 259 34.93 16.12 -10.61
N LEU A 260 33.75 16.54 -11.09
CA LEU A 260 33.50 17.95 -11.38
C LEU A 260 33.26 18.74 -10.10
N PRO A 261 33.83 19.97 -9.97
CA PRO A 261 33.57 20.85 -8.85
C PRO A 261 32.09 21.27 -8.87
N LEU A 262 31.46 21.33 -7.70
CA LEU A 262 30.09 21.84 -7.57
C LEU A 262 30.09 23.35 -7.75
N PRO A 263 29.30 23.92 -8.69
CA PRO A 263 29.19 25.35 -8.86
C PRO A 263 28.53 25.99 -7.63
N GLN A 264 29.04 27.15 -7.24
CA GLN A 264 28.50 27.93 -6.12
C GLN A 264 27.18 28.63 -6.52
N ASN A 265 27.08 29.07 -7.77
CA ASN A 265 25.91 29.75 -8.28
C ASN A 265 24.87 28.75 -8.78
N LYS A 266 23.58 29.05 -8.52
CA LYS A 266 22.45 28.21 -8.98
C LYS A 266 22.27 28.30 -10.50
N GLU A 267 22.70 29.40 -11.11
CA GLU A 267 22.54 29.72 -12.53
C GLU A 267 23.49 28.90 -13.43
N ASP A 268 24.55 28.34 -12.87
CA ASP A 268 25.52 27.51 -13.60
C ASP A 268 25.03 26.05 -13.82
N LEU A 269 23.86 25.70 -13.27
CA LEU A 269 23.27 24.39 -13.39
C LEU A 269 22.19 24.36 -14.48
N HIS A 270 22.14 23.25 -15.20
CA HIS A 270 21.18 23.09 -16.30
C HIS A 270 19.73 23.02 -15.80
N GLN A 271 18.94 24.04 -16.15
CA GLN A 271 17.51 24.14 -15.82
C GLN A 271 16.68 24.32 -17.10
N MET A 272 15.50 23.72 -17.12
CA MET A 272 14.50 24.03 -18.15
C MET A 272 14.00 25.47 -18.01
N ARG A 273 13.93 26.21 -19.11
CA ARG A 273 13.38 27.58 -19.11
C ARG A 273 11.85 27.61 -19.11
N GLU A 274 11.21 26.57 -19.65
CA GLU A 274 9.76 26.41 -19.72
C GLU A 274 9.35 24.99 -19.32
N PRO A 275 8.16 24.77 -18.74
CA PRO A 275 7.66 23.46 -18.39
C PRO A 275 7.34 22.66 -19.66
N GLU A 276 8.31 21.89 -20.18
CA GLU A 276 8.07 20.94 -21.25
C GLU A 276 7.22 19.76 -20.74
N ASN A 277 6.19 19.43 -21.49
CA ASN A 277 5.31 18.28 -21.22
C ASN A 277 4.68 18.27 -19.81
N GLY A 278 4.48 19.45 -19.19
CA GLY A 278 3.86 19.59 -17.88
C GLY A 278 4.72 19.03 -16.71
N ILE A 279 6.04 18.94 -16.87
CA ILE A 279 6.98 18.63 -15.80
C ILE A 279 7.04 19.83 -14.85
N GLU A 280 6.84 19.60 -13.56
CA GLU A 280 6.93 20.66 -12.55
C GLU A 280 8.37 21.18 -12.44
N ILE A 281 8.54 22.50 -12.46
CA ILE A 281 9.84 23.13 -12.23
C ILE A 281 10.08 23.13 -10.71
N LEU A 282 11.07 22.35 -10.26
CA LEU A 282 11.44 22.24 -8.87
C LEU A 282 12.62 23.15 -8.55
N GLN A 283 12.57 23.79 -7.36
CA GLN A 283 13.69 24.59 -6.86
C GLN A 283 14.76 23.70 -6.24
N ARG A 284 16.04 24.02 -6.50
CA ARG A 284 17.18 23.32 -5.92
C ARG A 284 17.14 23.36 -4.39
N THR A 285 17.38 22.18 -3.79
CA THR A 285 17.54 22.00 -2.35
C THR A 285 19.01 21.68 -2.00
N ASP A 286 19.44 22.02 -0.78
CA ASP A 286 20.83 21.81 -0.34
C ASP A 286 21.15 20.39 0.14
N GLN A 287 20.14 19.50 0.18
CA GLN A 287 20.35 18.09 0.54
C GLN A 287 20.90 17.32 -0.67
N PHE A 288 21.71 16.28 -0.41
CA PHE A 288 22.29 15.42 -1.45
C PHE A 288 22.99 16.20 -2.58
N LYS A 289 23.84 17.18 -2.23
CA LYS A 289 24.57 18.00 -3.21
C LYS A 289 25.37 17.18 -4.23
N PHE A 290 25.74 15.94 -3.91
CA PHE A 290 26.44 15.06 -4.86
C PHE A 290 25.60 14.74 -6.10
N LEU A 291 24.27 14.72 -5.99
CA LEU A 291 23.35 14.51 -7.12
C LEU A 291 23.27 15.73 -8.05
N ASP A 292 23.54 16.93 -7.54
CA ASP A 292 23.56 18.17 -8.36
C ASP A 292 24.61 18.10 -9.46
N ARG A 293 25.63 17.25 -9.32
CA ARG A 293 26.63 17.00 -10.35
C ARG A 293 26.03 16.44 -11.65
N ALA A 294 24.84 15.83 -11.59
CA ALA A 294 24.12 15.40 -12.79
C ALA A 294 23.64 16.57 -13.66
N ALA A 295 23.51 17.77 -13.07
CA ALA A 295 23.03 18.96 -13.77
C ALA A 295 24.18 19.93 -14.17
N ILE A 296 25.46 19.55 -14.04
CA ILE A 296 26.60 20.38 -14.43
C ILE A 296 26.87 20.23 -15.93
N PRO A 297 26.76 21.28 -16.76
CA PRO A 297 27.17 21.24 -18.14
C PRO A 297 28.69 21.12 -18.24
N ARG A 298 29.21 20.23 -19.09
CA ARG A 298 30.64 20.12 -19.36
C ARG A 298 31.09 21.26 -20.28
N THR A 299 31.84 22.20 -19.75
CA THR A 299 32.21 23.48 -20.38
C THR A 299 33.21 23.38 -21.55
N ASN A 300 33.60 22.22 -22.04
CA ASN A 300 34.68 22.09 -23.02
C ASN A 300 34.25 21.70 -24.44
N GLN A 301 33.04 22.00 -24.91
CA GLN A 301 32.76 22.00 -26.36
C GLN A 301 31.43 22.71 -26.62
N GLU A 302 31.55 23.88 -27.25
CA GLU A 302 30.56 24.59 -28.07
C GLU A 302 29.17 24.83 -27.50
N ALA A 303 28.91 26.03 -27.05
CA ALA A 303 27.63 26.58 -26.59
C ALA A 303 26.48 26.54 -27.64
N SER A 304 26.65 25.83 -28.75
CA SER A 304 25.70 25.78 -29.85
C SER A 304 24.87 24.49 -29.96
N THR A 305 25.13 23.46 -29.13
CA THR A 305 24.32 22.22 -29.20
C THR A 305 24.14 21.58 -27.82
N SER A 306 23.41 22.25 -26.93
CA SER A 306 22.94 21.66 -25.66
C SER A 306 22.04 20.42 -25.87
N SER A 307 21.56 20.20 -27.10
CA SER A 307 20.82 19.00 -27.52
C SER A 307 21.69 17.77 -27.87
N ALA A 308 23.02 17.92 -27.96
CA ALA A 308 23.93 16.82 -28.32
C ALA A 308 24.38 15.95 -27.15
N LEU A 309 24.22 16.41 -25.90
CA LEU A 309 24.52 15.61 -24.71
C LEU A 309 23.27 14.79 -24.34
N GLY A 310 23.31 13.50 -24.62
CA GLY A 310 22.20 12.59 -24.30
C GLY A 310 21.77 12.65 -22.82
N PRO A 311 20.52 12.27 -22.50
CA PRO A 311 19.93 12.39 -21.14
C PRO A 311 20.65 11.59 -20.05
N TRP A 312 21.60 10.72 -20.41
CA TRP A 312 22.45 9.97 -19.50
C TRP A 312 23.73 10.72 -19.05
N ASN A 313 24.00 11.90 -19.63
CA ASN A 313 25.18 12.70 -19.33
C ASN A 313 24.82 14.02 -18.66
N LEU A 314 23.68 14.62 -19.01
CA LEU A 314 23.23 15.90 -18.47
C LEU A 314 21.73 15.80 -18.13
N CYS A 315 21.39 16.09 -16.89
CA CYS A 315 20.01 16.11 -16.40
C CYS A 315 19.60 17.52 -15.98
N THR A 316 18.31 17.78 -15.92
CA THR A 316 17.79 19.06 -15.41
C THR A 316 17.76 19.07 -13.87
N ILE A 317 17.80 20.26 -13.25
CA ILE A 317 17.63 20.40 -11.80
C ILE A 317 16.32 19.77 -11.33
N SER A 318 15.23 19.91 -12.07
CA SER A 318 13.94 19.29 -11.74
C SER A 318 14.04 17.76 -11.64
N GLN A 319 14.75 17.09 -12.56
CA GLN A 319 14.98 15.64 -12.51
C GLN A 319 15.86 15.24 -11.30
N VAL A 320 16.86 16.07 -10.98
CA VAL A 320 17.71 15.85 -9.80
C VAL A 320 16.87 15.96 -8.52
N GLU A 321 16.01 16.98 -8.42
CA GLU A 321 15.14 17.16 -7.25
C GLU A 321 14.07 16.05 -7.14
N GLU A 322 13.50 15.58 -8.26
CA GLU A 322 12.65 14.38 -8.27
C GLU A 322 13.36 13.18 -7.64
N THR A 323 14.62 12.94 -8.02
CA THR A 323 15.44 11.86 -7.46
C THR A 323 15.71 12.07 -5.97
N LYS A 324 16.03 13.30 -5.55
CA LYS A 324 16.24 13.65 -4.14
C LYS A 324 14.97 13.43 -3.29
N ILE A 325 13.78 13.71 -3.83
CA ILE A 325 12.50 13.47 -3.16
C ILE A 325 12.35 11.96 -2.86
N VAL A 326 12.56 11.10 -3.85
CA VAL A 326 12.48 9.65 -3.66
C VAL A 326 13.49 9.16 -2.63
N VAL A 327 14.75 9.59 -2.72
CA VAL A 327 15.81 9.20 -1.77
C VAL A 327 15.47 9.65 -0.34
N ARG A 328 14.89 10.86 -0.17
CA ARG A 328 14.43 11.36 1.14
C ARG A 328 13.30 10.53 1.74
N MET A 329 12.44 9.95 0.91
CA MET A 329 11.33 9.10 1.35
C MET A 329 11.78 7.73 1.87
N LEU A 330 12.91 7.19 1.38
CA LEU A 330 13.36 5.84 1.73
C LEU A 330 13.53 5.60 3.24
N PRO A 331 14.14 6.49 4.04
CA PRO A 331 14.25 6.28 5.48
C PRO A 331 12.90 6.23 6.19
N ILE A 332 11.92 7.01 5.73
CA ILE A 332 10.54 6.98 6.28
C ILE A 332 9.89 5.63 5.99
N ILE A 333 10.04 5.11 4.75
CA ILE A 333 9.52 3.79 4.37
C ILE A 333 10.14 2.70 5.25
N LEU A 334 11.47 2.75 5.40
CA LEU A 334 12.21 1.74 6.17
C LEU A 334 11.70 1.66 7.62
N SER A 335 11.39 2.79 8.24
CA SER A 335 10.81 2.83 9.60
C SER A 335 9.40 2.19 9.67
N THR A 336 8.62 2.23 8.59
CA THR A 336 7.28 1.64 8.56
C THR A 336 7.29 0.14 8.24
N VAL A 337 8.36 -0.39 7.64
CA VAL A 337 8.53 -1.84 7.41
C VAL A 337 8.42 -2.61 8.72
N PHE A 338 9.01 -2.12 9.81
CA PHE A 338 8.94 -2.81 11.09
C PHE A 338 7.52 -2.86 11.68
N MET A 339 6.74 -1.80 11.53
CA MET A 339 5.32 -1.81 11.91
C MET A 339 4.54 -2.87 11.11
N ASN A 340 4.77 -2.95 9.79
CA ASN A 340 4.16 -3.96 8.95
C ASN A 340 4.60 -5.39 9.34
N THR A 341 5.83 -5.55 9.85
CA THR A 341 6.32 -6.80 10.46
C THR A 341 5.49 -7.16 11.69
N CYS A 342 5.24 -6.22 12.60
CA CYS A 342 4.38 -6.43 13.77
C CYS A 342 2.95 -6.81 13.36
N MET A 343 2.40 -6.17 12.31
CA MET A 343 1.09 -6.51 11.75
C MET A 343 1.06 -7.97 11.28
N ALA A 344 2.04 -8.42 10.51
CA ALA A 344 2.12 -9.78 10.01
C ALA A 344 2.20 -10.80 11.17
N GLN A 345 2.94 -10.49 12.24
CA GLN A 345 3.05 -11.33 13.42
C GLN A 345 1.72 -11.43 14.18
N LEU A 346 1.03 -10.29 14.38
CA LEU A 346 -0.29 -10.29 15.01
C LEU A 346 -1.28 -11.14 14.21
N GLN A 347 -1.33 -10.97 12.89
CA GLN A 347 -2.23 -11.75 12.03
C GLN A 347 -1.96 -13.25 12.15
N THR A 348 -0.70 -13.65 12.13
CA THR A 348 -0.31 -15.08 12.16
C THR A 348 -0.54 -15.71 13.54
N PHE A 349 0.00 -15.13 14.61
CA PHE A 349 -0.06 -15.74 15.94
C PHE A 349 -1.43 -15.59 16.60
N THR A 350 -2.19 -14.53 16.28
CA THR A 350 -3.54 -14.40 16.84
C THR A 350 -4.49 -15.48 16.34
N ILE A 351 -4.34 -15.94 15.10
CA ILE A 351 -5.10 -17.10 14.61
C ILE A 351 -4.75 -18.33 15.46
N GLN A 352 -3.45 -18.59 15.72
CA GLN A 352 -3.01 -19.71 16.54
C GLN A 352 -3.50 -19.58 17.99
N GLN A 353 -3.41 -18.39 18.60
CA GLN A 353 -3.96 -18.11 19.94
C GLN A 353 -5.45 -18.41 19.98
N SER A 354 -6.23 -17.97 18.99
CA SER A 354 -7.66 -18.16 18.91
C SER A 354 -8.07 -19.63 18.90
N MET A 355 -7.27 -20.49 18.26
CA MET A 355 -7.52 -21.92 18.21
C MET A 355 -7.40 -22.61 19.58
N THR A 356 -6.65 -22.03 20.52
CA THR A 356 -6.48 -22.52 21.88
C THR A 356 -7.50 -21.93 22.87
N MET A 357 -8.33 -20.96 22.46
CA MET A 357 -9.24 -20.20 23.33
C MET A 357 -10.71 -20.57 23.07
N ASN A 358 -11.60 -20.18 23.99
CA ASN A 358 -13.02 -20.39 23.82
C ASN A 358 -13.60 -19.41 22.79
N ARG A 359 -14.02 -19.96 21.63
CA ARG A 359 -14.59 -19.24 20.48
C ARG A 359 -16.11 -19.33 20.40
N LYS A 360 -16.77 -19.93 21.39
CA LYS A 360 -18.23 -20.12 21.40
C LYS A 360 -18.96 -18.87 21.85
N ILE A 361 -19.94 -18.44 21.05
CA ILE A 361 -20.93 -17.44 21.39
C ILE A 361 -22.29 -18.11 21.37
N LYS A 362 -22.80 -18.46 22.54
CA LYS A 362 -24.03 -19.26 22.66
C LYS A 362 -23.93 -20.55 21.83
N ASN A 363 -24.69 -20.64 20.73
CA ASN A 363 -24.72 -21.81 19.83
C ASN A 363 -23.82 -21.69 18.61
N PHE A 364 -23.08 -20.59 18.44
CA PHE A 364 -22.21 -20.33 17.30
C PHE A 364 -20.75 -20.35 17.71
N GLU A 365 -19.93 -21.10 16.97
CA GLU A 365 -18.48 -21.12 17.14
C GLU A 365 -17.79 -20.33 16.02
N ILE A 366 -16.99 -19.32 16.42
CA ILE A 366 -16.29 -18.46 15.47
C ILE A 366 -15.14 -19.28 14.85
N PRO A 367 -15.05 -19.41 13.51
CA PRO A 367 -13.90 -20.04 12.87
C PRO A 367 -12.60 -19.28 13.19
N GLY A 368 -11.52 -19.98 13.54
CA GLY A 368 -10.22 -19.33 13.83
C GLY A 368 -9.70 -18.43 12.71
N PRO A 369 -9.74 -18.85 11.42
CA PRO A 369 -9.34 -18.01 10.29
C PRO A 369 -10.19 -16.74 10.09
N SER A 370 -11.37 -16.63 10.71
CA SER A 370 -12.22 -15.43 10.65
C SER A 370 -11.83 -14.36 11.67
N MET A 371 -10.88 -14.60 12.57
CA MET A 371 -10.41 -13.63 13.57
C MET A 371 -9.96 -12.29 12.97
N PRO A 372 -9.33 -12.22 11.79
CA PRO A 372 -8.99 -10.95 11.14
C PRO A 372 -10.18 -10.04 10.82
N VAL A 373 -11.44 -10.51 10.95
CA VAL A 373 -12.63 -9.66 10.84
C VAL A 373 -12.72 -8.64 11.98
N ILE A 374 -12.22 -8.98 13.17
CA ILE A 374 -12.31 -8.11 14.35
C ILE A 374 -11.67 -6.74 14.08
N PRO A 375 -10.38 -6.62 13.67
CA PRO A 375 -9.79 -5.33 13.39
C PRO A 375 -10.51 -4.57 12.26
N GLN A 376 -11.03 -5.25 11.22
CA GLN A 376 -11.78 -4.59 10.17
C GLN A 376 -13.09 -3.98 10.66
N LEU A 377 -13.82 -4.65 11.55
CA LEU A 377 -15.04 -4.08 12.17
C LEU A 377 -14.73 -2.80 12.95
N PHE A 378 -13.63 -2.79 13.70
CA PHE A 378 -13.21 -1.59 14.42
C PHE A 378 -12.77 -0.48 13.45
N GLN A 379 -12.05 -0.80 12.40
CA GLN A 379 -11.64 0.17 11.36
C GLN A 379 -12.84 0.82 10.68
N LEU A 380 -13.91 0.07 10.40
CA LEU A 380 -15.15 0.60 9.81
C LEU A 380 -15.81 1.69 10.68
N VAL A 381 -15.68 1.59 12.00
CA VAL A 381 -16.18 2.61 12.94
C VAL A 381 -15.16 3.73 13.11
N LEU A 382 -13.89 3.40 13.27
CA LEU A 382 -12.83 4.36 13.59
C LEU A 382 -12.52 5.31 12.44
N ILE A 383 -12.56 4.86 11.16
CA ILE A 383 -12.24 5.70 10.01
C ILE A 383 -13.23 6.86 9.86
N PRO A 384 -14.57 6.65 9.87
CA PRO A 384 -15.54 7.75 9.86
C PRO A 384 -15.43 8.67 11.07
N VAL A 385 -15.20 8.13 12.27
CA VAL A 385 -14.98 8.92 13.49
C VAL A 385 -13.74 9.81 13.33
N TYR A 386 -12.65 9.27 12.82
CA TYR A 386 -11.44 10.03 12.53
C TYR A 386 -11.70 11.15 11.51
N ASP A 387 -12.31 10.84 10.37
CA ASP A 387 -12.52 11.80 9.29
C ASP A 387 -13.57 12.88 9.64
N ARG A 388 -14.68 12.51 10.32
CA ARG A 388 -15.81 13.41 10.60
C ARG A 388 -15.71 14.16 11.91
N ILE A 389 -14.99 13.64 12.90
CA ILE A 389 -14.87 14.21 14.24
C ILE A 389 -13.46 14.74 14.48
N PHE A 390 -12.44 13.86 14.40
CA PHE A 390 -11.07 14.23 14.76
C PHE A 390 -10.47 15.27 13.80
N VAL A 391 -10.53 15.03 12.49
CA VAL A 391 -9.93 15.93 11.48
C VAL A 391 -10.52 17.34 11.50
N PRO A 392 -11.86 17.55 11.57
CA PRO A 392 -12.43 18.90 11.66
C PRO A 392 -12.05 19.63 12.96
N ILE A 393 -11.99 18.92 14.09
CA ILE A 393 -11.58 19.50 15.37
C ILE A 393 -10.09 19.91 15.28
N ALA A 394 -9.22 18.98 14.89
CA ALA A 394 -7.79 19.24 14.76
C ALA A 394 -7.50 20.39 13.78
N ARG A 395 -8.23 20.47 12.67
CA ARG A 395 -8.11 21.56 11.67
C ARG A 395 -8.40 22.93 12.27
N LYS A 396 -9.37 23.04 13.18
CA LYS A 396 -9.68 24.31 13.87
C LYS A 396 -8.51 24.84 14.69
N PHE A 397 -7.72 23.93 15.28
CA PHE A 397 -6.57 24.31 16.11
C PHE A 397 -5.27 24.44 15.33
N THR A 398 -5.07 23.62 14.30
CA THR A 398 -3.79 23.55 13.58
C THR A 398 -3.77 24.37 12.30
N GLY A 399 -4.95 24.69 11.71
CA GLY A 399 -5.08 25.31 10.40
C GLY A 399 -4.70 24.39 9.21
N ILE A 400 -4.32 23.13 9.50
CA ILE A 400 -3.87 22.18 8.47
C ILE A 400 -5.09 21.44 7.87
N PRO A 401 -5.23 21.31 6.54
CA PRO A 401 -6.37 20.63 5.90
C PRO A 401 -6.59 19.19 6.37
N SER A 402 -5.52 18.44 6.64
CA SER A 402 -5.54 17.06 7.17
C SER A 402 -5.69 16.97 8.69
N GLY A 403 -5.81 18.09 9.39
CA GLY A 403 -5.87 18.17 10.85
C GLY A 403 -4.51 18.15 11.54
N ILE A 404 -3.64 17.20 11.18
CA ILE A 404 -2.26 17.07 11.65
C ILE A 404 -1.34 16.80 10.44
N ARG A 405 -0.04 17.11 10.57
CA ARG A 405 0.93 16.83 9.50
C ARG A 405 1.08 15.32 9.28
N GLN A 406 1.31 14.92 8.03
CA GLN A 406 1.40 13.51 7.65
C GLN A 406 2.45 12.74 8.44
N LEU A 407 3.65 13.30 8.62
CA LEU A 407 4.70 12.66 9.43
C LEU A 407 4.31 12.55 10.91
N GLN A 408 3.65 13.55 11.49
CA GLN A 408 3.15 13.44 12.87
C GLN A 408 2.13 12.30 13.00
N ARG A 409 1.24 12.16 12.01
CA ARG A 409 0.26 11.10 11.94
C ARG A 409 0.91 9.70 11.91
N ILE A 410 1.92 9.51 11.05
CA ILE A 410 2.71 8.28 10.98
C ILE A 410 3.40 7.99 12.33
N GLY A 411 4.03 9.00 12.92
CA GLY A 411 4.70 8.86 14.22
C GLY A 411 3.78 8.41 15.34
N ILE A 412 2.58 8.99 15.44
CA ILE A 412 1.54 8.56 16.42
C ILE A 412 1.17 7.09 16.15
N GLY A 413 0.98 6.69 14.89
CA GLY A 413 0.70 5.32 14.52
C GLY A 413 1.79 4.33 14.97
N LEU A 414 3.06 4.69 14.81
CA LEU A 414 4.18 3.86 15.25
C LEU A 414 4.22 3.68 16.78
N VAL A 415 3.94 4.73 17.55
CA VAL A 415 3.83 4.63 19.03
C VAL A 415 2.70 3.70 19.42
N ILE A 416 1.52 3.87 18.82
CA ILE A 416 0.35 3.04 19.13
C ILE A 416 0.62 1.58 18.73
N SER A 417 1.39 1.31 17.68
CA SER A 417 1.79 -0.04 17.30
C SER A 417 2.67 -0.69 18.37
N ALA A 418 3.61 0.06 18.97
CA ALA A 418 4.41 -0.43 20.09
C ALA A 418 3.55 -0.76 21.33
N VAL A 419 2.58 0.09 21.64
CA VAL A 419 1.59 -0.17 22.71
C VAL A 419 0.78 -1.44 22.42
N SER A 420 0.36 -1.65 21.16
CA SER A 420 -0.38 -2.85 20.78
C SER A 420 0.44 -4.13 21.01
N MET A 421 1.75 -4.11 20.68
CA MET A 421 2.63 -5.25 20.96
C MET A 421 2.79 -5.52 22.47
N ALA A 422 2.91 -4.47 23.27
CA ALA A 422 2.94 -4.62 24.75
C ALA A 422 1.63 -5.21 25.28
N VAL A 423 0.48 -4.75 24.79
CA VAL A 423 -0.83 -5.32 25.14
C VAL A 423 -0.94 -6.78 24.70
N ALA A 424 -0.45 -7.12 23.50
CA ALA A 424 -0.41 -8.50 23.04
C ALA A 424 0.42 -9.42 23.97
N ALA A 425 1.55 -8.92 24.47
CA ALA A 425 2.37 -9.63 25.44
C ALA A 425 1.63 -9.86 26.77
N VAL A 426 0.92 -8.85 27.28
CA VAL A 426 0.13 -8.97 28.50
C VAL A 426 -1.04 -9.96 28.34
N VAL A 427 -1.77 -9.87 27.23
CA VAL A 427 -2.87 -10.81 26.90
C VAL A 427 -2.36 -12.24 26.80
N GLU A 428 -1.21 -12.46 26.13
CA GLU A 428 -0.62 -13.79 26.01
C GLU A 428 -0.15 -14.34 27.37
N ARG A 429 0.45 -13.49 28.20
CA ARG A 429 0.82 -13.89 29.56
C ARG A 429 -0.40 -14.29 30.39
N HIS A 430 -1.50 -13.55 30.27
CA HIS A 430 -2.77 -13.90 30.95
C HIS A 430 -3.34 -15.23 30.41
N ARG A 431 -3.33 -15.44 29.08
CA ARG A 431 -3.77 -16.70 28.47
C ARG A 431 -2.99 -17.91 29.01
N LYS A 432 -1.67 -17.77 29.13
CA LYS A 432 -0.80 -18.82 29.70
C LYS A 432 -1.07 -19.06 31.20
N SER A 433 -1.32 -18.00 31.97
CA SER A 433 -1.70 -18.12 33.38
C SER A 433 -2.97 -18.96 33.53
N VAL A 434 -3.99 -18.68 32.71
CA VAL A 434 -5.24 -19.46 32.70
C VAL A 434 -4.99 -20.92 32.32
N ALA A 435 -4.09 -21.18 31.36
CA ALA A 435 -3.73 -22.57 30.99
C ALA A 435 -3.06 -23.35 32.13
N ILE A 436 -2.23 -22.66 32.91
CA ILE A 436 -1.54 -23.26 34.08
C ILE A 436 -2.52 -23.49 35.22
N GLU A 437 -3.34 -22.48 35.56
CA GLU A 437 -4.33 -22.56 36.67
C GLU A 437 -5.34 -23.69 36.49
N HIS A 438 -5.73 -23.96 35.23
CA HIS A 438 -6.67 -25.04 34.91
C HIS A 438 -6.00 -26.38 34.55
N ASN A 439 -4.67 -26.50 34.67
CA ASN A 439 -3.89 -27.68 34.28
C ASN A 439 -4.12 -28.10 32.82
N MET A 440 -4.31 -27.10 31.91
CA MET A 440 -4.63 -27.32 30.49
C MET A 440 -3.44 -27.05 29.56
N VAL A 441 -2.21 -27.02 30.06
CA VAL A 441 -1.02 -26.70 29.26
C VAL A 441 -0.85 -27.66 28.08
N ASP A 442 -1.11 -28.96 28.30
CA ASP A 442 -1.01 -30.02 27.28
C ASP A 442 -2.37 -30.51 26.78
N SER A 443 -3.45 -29.83 27.14
CA SER A 443 -4.80 -30.19 26.72
C SER A 443 -5.07 -29.75 25.27
N ALA A 444 -5.72 -30.62 24.51
CA ALA A 444 -6.26 -30.27 23.19
C ALA A 444 -7.59 -29.50 23.28
N SER A 445 -8.20 -29.44 24.47
CA SER A 445 -9.46 -28.70 24.68
C SER A 445 -9.24 -27.19 24.74
N PRO A 446 -10.18 -26.36 24.26
CA PRO A 446 -10.08 -24.92 24.35
C PRO A 446 -10.04 -24.45 25.81
N LEU A 447 -9.20 -23.46 26.10
CA LEU A 447 -9.09 -22.81 27.39
C LEU A 447 -10.42 -22.12 27.76
N PRO A 448 -10.77 -21.98 29.05
CA PRO A 448 -11.99 -21.28 29.49
C PRO A 448 -11.93 -19.75 29.27
N MET A 449 -10.85 -19.23 28.72
CA MET A 449 -10.65 -17.83 28.36
C MET A 449 -11.33 -17.49 27.05
N SER A 450 -12.15 -16.43 27.04
CA SER A 450 -12.84 -15.96 25.82
C SER A 450 -11.87 -15.41 24.79
N VAL A 451 -12.09 -15.73 23.52
CA VAL A 451 -11.31 -15.22 22.36
C VAL A 451 -11.38 -13.69 22.22
N PHE A 452 -12.38 -13.01 22.79
CA PHE A 452 -12.51 -11.55 22.74
C PHE A 452 -11.40 -10.79 23.47
N TRP A 453 -10.61 -11.47 24.33
CA TRP A 453 -9.40 -10.87 24.88
C TRP A 453 -8.37 -10.47 23.81
N LEU A 454 -8.32 -11.18 22.70
CA LEU A 454 -7.49 -10.83 21.54
C LEU A 454 -7.97 -9.53 20.86
N GLY A 455 -9.22 -9.13 21.10
CA GLY A 455 -9.77 -7.87 20.59
C GLY A 455 -8.99 -6.65 21.04
N TYR A 456 -8.45 -6.63 22.26
CA TYR A 456 -7.70 -5.47 22.78
C TYR A 456 -6.47 -5.15 21.91
N GLN A 457 -5.65 -6.15 21.60
CA GLN A 457 -4.47 -5.97 20.74
C GLN A 457 -4.85 -5.56 19.33
N PHE A 458 -5.95 -6.12 18.78
CA PHE A 458 -6.43 -5.81 17.45
C PHE A 458 -6.99 -4.39 17.33
N VAL A 459 -7.76 -3.92 18.31
CA VAL A 459 -8.33 -2.55 18.31
C VAL A 459 -7.22 -1.50 18.33
N ILE A 460 -6.25 -1.68 19.22
CA ILE A 460 -5.12 -0.75 19.33
C ILE A 460 -4.30 -0.77 18.04
N PHE A 461 -4.06 -1.94 17.48
CA PHE A 461 -3.32 -2.05 16.22
C PHE A 461 -4.08 -1.46 15.03
N ALA A 462 -5.41 -1.60 14.98
CA ALA A 462 -6.24 -1.00 13.95
C ALA A 462 -6.12 0.53 13.92
N ILE A 463 -6.04 1.18 15.10
CA ILE A 463 -5.78 2.62 15.19
C ILE A 463 -4.38 2.96 14.63
N ALA A 464 -3.36 2.17 14.98
CA ALA A 464 -2.01 2.34 14.47
C ALA A 464 -1.95 2.23 12.95
N GLU A 465 -2.62 1.23 12.38
CA GLU A 465 -2.69 0.97 10.94
C GLU A 465 -3.40 2.11 10.19
N ILE A 466 -4.56 2.58 10.66
CA ILE A 466 -5.29 3.70 10.07
C ILE A 466 -4.37 4.93 10.00
N LEU A 467 -3.74 5.29 11.10
CA LEU A 467 -2.91 6.49 11.18
C LEU A 467 -1.66 6.38 10.28
N THR A 468 -1.02 5.23 10.28
CA THR A 468 0.22 5.03 9.51
C THR A 468 -0.06 4.88 8.02
N LEU A 469 -0.99 4.00 7.62
CA LEU A 469 -1.23 3.70 6.19
C LEU A 469 -1.80 4.92 5.45
N ILE A 470 -2.82 5.58 6.04
CA ILE A 470 -3.38 6.79 5.42
C ILE A 470 -2.33 7.92 5.46
N GLY A 471 -1.59 8.04 6.57
CA GLY A 471 -0.49 9.00 6.69
C GLY A 471 0.58 8.83 5.61
N LEU A 472 0.95 7.59 5.30
CA LEU A 472 1.89 7.26 4.22
C LEU A 472 1.33 7.57 2.84
N MET A 473 0.09 7.15 2.55
CA MET A 473 -0.53 7.40 1.24
C MET A 473 -0.64 8.91 0.96
N ASP A 474 -1.14 9.68 1.95
CA ASP A 474 -1.26 11.13 1.85
C ASP A 474 0.11 11.81 1.71
N PHE A 475 1.09 11.38 2.51
CA PHE A 475 2.46 11.90 2.48
C PHE A 475 3.14 11.65 1.13
N PHE A 476 3.13 10.40 0.65
CA PHE A 476 3.79 10.07 -0.60
C PHE A 476 3.10 10.68 -1.81
N TYR A 477 1.80 10.82 -1.78
CA TYR A 477 1.06 11.49 -2.84
C TYR A 477 1.37 13.00 -2.88
N ALA A 478 1.40 13.67 -1.71
CA ALA A 478 1.65 15.11 -1.61
C ALA A 478 3.09 15.49 -1.99
N GLU A 479 4.08 14.70 -1.56
CA GLU A 479 5.49 14.99 -1.83
C GLU A 479 5.93 14.64 -3.25
N SER A 480 5.20 13.73 -3.93
CA SER A 480 5.54 13.30 -5.29
C SER A 480 5.17 14.32 -6.34
N THR A 481 6.00 14.40 -7.39
CA THR A 481 5.64 15.14 -8.60
C THR A 481 4.52 14.42 -9.36
N SER A 482 3.80 15.16 -10.19
CA SER A 482 2.66 14.63 -10.96
C SER A 482 3.01 13.42 -11.84
N GLY A 483 4.27 13.29 -12.27
CA GLY A 483 4.77 12.16 -13.06
C GLY A 483 5.17 10.92 -12.24
N MET A 484 5.15 10.97 -10.89
CA MET A 484 5.66 9.90 -10.00
C MET A 484 4.63 9.42 -8.98
N LYS A 485 3.38 9.87 -9.05
CA LYS A 485 2.35 9.58 -8.04
C LYS A 485 2.03 8.08 -7.94
N SER A 486 1.98 7.34 -9.05
CA SER A 486 1.76 5.89 -9.02
C SER A 486 2.96 5.14 -8.43
N LEU A 487 4.18 5.58 -8.75
CA LEU A 487 5.40 5.02 -8.15
C LEU A 487 5.40 5.19 -6.63
N SER A 488 5.00 6.34 -6.14
CA SER A 488 4.93 6.61 -4.69
C SER A 488 3.88 5.77 -3.97
N MET A 489 2.73 5.53 -4.61
CA MET A 489 1.74 4.58 -4.08
C MET A 489 2.30 3.15 -4.05
N ALA A 490 3.00 2.73 -5.10
CA ALA A 490 3.63 1.42 -5.14
C ALA A 490 4.71 1.23 -4.06
N ILE A 491 5.47 2.28 -3.76
CA ILE A 491 6.45 2.28 -2.66
C ILE A 491 5.74 2.06 -1.31
N THR A 492 4.58 2.67 -1.09
CA THR A 492 3.76 2.41 0.12
C THR A 492 3.41 0.92 0.26
N TRP A 493 2.94 0.29 -0.81
CA TRP A 493 2.61 -1.13 -0.81
C TRP A 493 3.86 -2.03 -0.70
N SER A 494 5.00 -1.60 -1.23
CA SER A 494 6.27 -2.34 -1.08
C SER A 494 6.74 -2.39 0.37
N SER A 495 6.46 -1.35 1.17
CA SER A 495 6.71 -1.38 2.63
C SER A 495 5.99 -2.56 3.30
N LEU A 496 4.77 -2.86 2.86
CA LEU A 496 4.00 -4.01 3.35
C LEU A 496 4.64 -5.33 2.94
N ALA A 497 5.09 -5.46 1.67
CA ALA A 497 5.81 -6.64 1.19
C ALA A 497 7.07 -6.93 2.03
N PHE A 498 7.89 -5.90 2.24
CA PHE A 498 9.07 -6.02 3.08
C PHE A 498 8.72 -6.38 4.53
N GLY A 499 7.60 -5.87 5.06
CA GLY A 499 7.09 -6.25 6.37
C GLY A 499 6.81 -7.75 6.50
N TYR A 500 6.12 -8.36 5.52
CA TYR A 500 5.86 -9.79 5.50
C TYR A 500 7.15 -10.63 5.40
N PHE A 501 8.08 -10.26 4.52
CA PHE A 501 9.36 -10.98 4.41
C PHE A 501 10.21 -10.84 5.69
N THR A 502 10.30 -9.64 6.25
CA THR A 502 11.01 -9.38 7.50
C THR A 502 10.39 -10.17 8.66
N SER A 503 9.06 -10.32 8.69
CA SER A 503 8.33 -11.13 9.66
C SER A 503 8.88 -12.57 9.72
N SER A 504 9.00 -13.23 8.56
CA SER A 504 9.53 -14.59 8.46
C SER A 504 11.00 -14.69 8.90
N VAL A 505 11.81 -13.70 8.53
CA VAL A 505 13.22 -13.61 8.92
C VAL A 505 13.35 -13.44 10.43
N VAL A 506 12.56 -12.56 11.04
CA VAL A 506 12.60 -12.29 12.49
C VAL A 506 12.26 -13.55 13.28
N VAL A 507 11.20 -14.29 12.91
CA VAL A 507 10.85 -15.56 13.57
C VAL A 507 11.99 -16.58 13.46
N SER A 508 12.58 -16.71 12.26
CA SER A 508 13.68 -17.66 12.02
C SER A 508 14.91 -17.32 12.85
N VAL A 509 15.29 -16.04 12.90
CA VAL A 509 16.44 -15.55 13.69
C VAL A 509 16.19 -15.74 15.18
N ILE A 510 15.00 -15.37 15.67
CA ILE A 510 14.65 -15.53 17.09
C ILE A 510 14.69 -17.02 17.49
N ASN A 511 14.08 -17.91 16.71
CA ASN A 511 14.13 -19.34 17.01
C ASN A 511 15.57 -19.88 17.06
N LYS A 512 16.44 -19.43 16.16
CA LYS A 512 17.84 -19.86 16.13
C LYS A 512 18.64 -19.34 17.32
N VAL A 513 18.45 -18.07 17.69
CA VAL A 513 19.21 -17.41 18.78
C VAL A 513 18.69 -17.83 20.16
N SER A 514 17.37 -18.01 20.29
CA SER A 514 16.74 -18.30 21.59
C SER A 514 16.65 -19.79 21.95
N GLY A 515 17.12 -20.68 21.06
CA GLY A 515 16.97 -22.13 21.26
C GLY A 515 15.53 -22.60 21.10
N GLY A 516 14.72 -21.91 20.26
CA GLY A 516 13.39 -22.38 19.87
C GLY A 516 12.22 -21.79 20.68
N TRP A 517 12.20 -20.49 20.94
CA TRP A 517 11.09 -19.82 21.65
C TRP A 517 9.71 -20.04 21.00
N LEU A 518 9.67 -20.17 19.68
CA LEU A 518 8.44 -20.30 18.87
C LEU A 518 8.48 -21.59 18.02
N ALA A 519 9.26 -22.59 18.43
CA ALA A 519 9.48 -23.81 17.65
C ALA A 519 8.63 -25.00 18.13
N ASN A 520 7.89 -24.84 19.21
CA ASN A 520 7.07 -25.94 19.77
C ASN A 520 5.73 -26.02 18.99
N ASN A 521 5.21 -27.23 18.83
CA ASN A 521 3.88 -27.42 18.26
C ASN A 521 2.76 -27.06 19.25
N ASN A 522 3.08 -26.83 20.54
CA ASN A 522 2.14 -26.43 21.58
C ASN A 522 2.41 -24.95 21.96
N LEU A 523 1.50 -24.06 21.56
CA LEU A 523 1.59 -22.63 21.84
C LEU A 523 1.65 -22.29 23.33
N ASN A 524 1.09 -23.15 24.21
CA ASN A 524 1.13 -22.94 25.67
C ASN A 524 2.56 -23.13 26.23
N ARG A 525 3.42 -23.88 25.56
CA ARG A 525 4.83 -24.07 25.92
C ARG A 525 5.78 -23.09 25.24
N ASP A 526 5.35 -22.44 24.14
CA ASP A 526 6.11 -21.40 23.45
C ASP A 526 6.27 -20.16 24.32
N LYS A 527 7.31 -19.38 24.06
CA LYS A 527 7.57 -18.10 24.74
C LYS A 527 7.06 -16.92 23.94
N LEU A 528 5.80 -16.99 23.45
CA LEU A 528 5.17 -15.97 22.60
C LEU A 528 5.01 -14.63 23.34
N ASP A 529 4.78 -14.63 24.65
CA ASP A 529 4.73 -13.44 25.50
C ASP A 529 6.06 -12.67 25.48
N TYR A 530 7.21 -13.37 25.63
CA TYR A 530 8.53 -12.74 25.51
C TYR A 530 8.80 -12.22 24.11
N PHE A 531 8.34 -12.92 23.08
CA PHE A 531 8.46 -12.48 21.70
C PHE A 531 7.69 -11.18 21.45
N TYR A 532 6.47 -11.04 21.95
CA TYR A 532 5.70 -9.79 21.84
C TYR A 532 6.36 -8.64 22.63
N TRP A 533 6.94 -8.89 23.81
CA TRP A 533 7.73 -7.88 24.52
C TRP A 533 8.96 -7.43 23.75
N LEU A 534 9.65 -8.36 23.10
CA LEU A 534 10.78 -8.04 22.23
C LEU A 534 10.33 -7.16 21.05
N LEU A 535 9.22 -7.49 20.39
CA LEU A 535 8.67 -6.68 19.30
C LEU A 535 8.27 -5.28 19.81
N ALA A 536 7.69 -5.16 21.00
CA ALA A 536 7.38 -3.87 21.60
C ALA A 536 8.65 -3.03 21.84
N GLY A 537 9.71 -3.63 22.39
CA GLY A 537 10.99 -2.96 22.61
C GLY A 537 11.64 -2.48 21.31
N VAL A 538 11.68 -3.34 20.30
CA VAL A 538 12.20 -2.98 18.96
C VAL A 538 11.32 -1.92 18.29
N SER A 539 9.99 -1.92 18.49
CA SER A 539 9.09 -0.87 17.99
C SER A 539 9.42 0.49 18.60
N VAL A 540 9.77 0.55 19.90
CA VAL A 540 10.21 1.79 20.57
C VAL A 540 11.52 2.29 19.98
N LEU A 541 12.50 1.40 19.75
CA LEU A 541 13.76 1.76 19.09
C LEU A 541 13.52 2.24 17.65
N ASN A 542 12.65 1.56 16.91
CA ASN A 542 12.25 1.97 15.56
C ASN A 542 11.56 3.34 15.55
N PHE A 543 10.75 3.65 16.56
CA PHE A 543 10.17 5.00 16.71
C PHE A 543 11.25 6.06 16.93
N GLY A 544 12.28 5.77 17.74
CA GLY A 544 13.44 6.65 17.87
C GLY A 544 14.14 6.91 16.52
N PHE A 545 14.37 5.85 15.74
CA PHE A 545 14.89 5.94 14.38
C PHE A 545 13.99 6.78 13.47
N TYR A 546 12.67 6.56 13.54
CA TYR A 546 11.68 7.34 12.80
C TYR A 546 11.76 8.83 13.13
N LEU A 547 11.88 9.21 14.40
CA LEU A 547 12.00 10.62 14.81
C LEU A 547 13.23 11.28 14.20
N LEU A 548 14.38 10.59 14.13
CA LEU A 548 15.58 11.08 13.45
C LEU A 548 15.31 11.29 11.95
N CYS A 549 14.65 10.32 11.29
CA CYS A 549 14.32 10.42 9.88
C CYS A 549 13.32 11.57 9.61
N ALA A 550 12.29 11.69 10.45
CA ALA A 550 11.26 12.72 10.31
C ALA A 550 11.79 14.15 10.57
N SER A 551 12.71 14.31 11.55
CA SER A 551 13.37 15.59 11.80
C SER A 551 14.33 16.01 10.67
N TRP A 552 14.94 15.03 10.03
CA TRP A 552 15.84 15.26 8.90
C TRP A 552 15.08 15.54 7.59
N TYR A 553 13.82 15.08 7.45
CA TYR A 553 13.02 15.24 6.25
C TYR A 553 12.62 16.71 6.02
N LYS A 554 12.82 17.21 4.79
CA LYS A 554 12.39 18.54 4.37
C LYS A 554 11.27 18.40 3.36
N TYR A 555 10.09 18.92 3.70
CA TYR A 555 8.92 18.94 2.82
C TYR A 555 9.21 19.70 1.52
N LYS A 556 8.55 19.27 0.44
CA LYS A 556 8.51 19.98 -0.84
C LYS A 556 8.01 21.40 -0.60
N LYS A 557 8.75 22.41 -1.08
CA LYS A 557 8.28 23.79 -1.03
C LYS A 557 7.17 23.95 -2.05
N PRO A 558 6.03 24.60 -1.70
CA PRO A 558 5.01 24.92 -2.69
C PRO A 558 5.63 25.82 -3.77
N GLU A 559 5.21 25.63 -5.02
CA GLU A 559 5.55 26.55 -6.11
C GLU A 559 5.14 27.95 -5.65
N LEU A 560 6.10 28.88 -5.58
CA LEU A 560 5.77 30.29 -5.56
C LEU A 560 5.10 30.57 -6.92
N ASN A 561 3.78 30.77 -6.91
CA ASN A 561 3.13 31.40 -8.03
C ASN A 561 3.91 32.69 -8.27
N GLN A 562 4.69 32.74 -9.34
CA GLN A 562 5.04 33.99 -9.97
C GLN A 562 3.72 34.59 -10.49
N GLN A 563 2.96 35.19 -9.58
CA GLN A 563 2.10 36.30 -9.96
C GLN A 563 3.06 37.37 -10.42
N ASP A 564 3.16 37.51 -11.74
CA ASP A 564 3.87 38.62 -12.37
C ASP A 564 3.41 39.92 -11.72
N PRO A 565 4.33 40.77 -11.23
CA PRO A 565 3.97 42.11 -10.73
C PRO A 565 3.36 43.00 -11.80
N ILE A 566 3.31 42.56 -13.07
CA ILE A 566 2.77 43.30 -14.23
C ILE A 566 1.23 43.25 -14.31
N THR A 567 0.53 42.36 -13.59
CA THR A 567 -0.94 42.27 -13.64
C THR A 567 -1.65 43.22 -12.67
N ASP A 568 -0.97 43.66 -11.60
CA ASP A 568 -1.58 44.61 -10.64
C ASP A 568 -1.57 46.07 -11.15
N GLU A 569 -0.64 46.47 -12.02
CA GLU A 569 -0.67 47.79 -12.66
C GLU A 569 -1.74 47.89 -13.76
N LYS A 570 -2.03 46.79 -14.49
CA LYS A 570 -3.10 46.75 -15.49
C LYS A 570 -4.51 46.66 -14.91
N ALA A 571 -4.66 46.16 -13.68
CA ALA A 571 -5.94 46.13 -12.98
C ALA A 571 -6.29 47.50 -12.37
N LYS A 572 -5.30 48.27 -11.90
CA LYS A 572 -5.50 49.67 -11.44
C LYS A 572 -5.75 50.63 -12.56
N GLY A 573 -5.10 50.49 -13.73
CA GLY A 573 -5.30 51.34 -14.89
C GLY A 573 -6.63 51.13 -15.64
N LYS A 574 -7.37 50.04 -15.40
CA LYS A 574 -8.69 49.79 -16.00
C LYS A 574 -9.88 50.16 -15.12
N SER A 575 -9.64 50.44 -13.84
CA SER A 575 -10.67 50.97 -12.93
C SER A 575 -10.90 52.48 -13.09
N GLU A 576 -9.93 53.23 -13.65
CA GLU A 576 -10.06 54.67 -13.86
C GLU A 576 -10.62 55.07 -15.23
N MET A 577 -10.86 54.11 -16.15
CA MET A 577 -11.34 54.42 -17.51
C MET A 577 -12.81 54.01 -17.74
N CYS A 578 -13.58 53.78 -16.68
CA CYS A 578 -15.02 53.51 -16.74
C CYS A 578 -15.85 54.52 -15.90
N VAL A 579 -15.32 55.71 -15.63
CA VAL A 579 -16.09 56.85 -15.09
C VAL A 579 -15.76 58.09 -15.91
N VAL A 580 -16.31 58.15 -17.10
CA VAL A 580 -16.78 59.38 -17.80
C VAL A 580 -17.80 58.92 -18.83
#